data_e7d40714d7a1c60a451ecfd8e7371e42
#
_entry.id   e7d40714d7a1c60a451ecfd8e7371e42
#
_cell.length_a   1.000
_cell.length_b   1.000
_cell.length_c   1.000
_cell.angle_alpha   90.00
_cell.angle_beta   90.00
_cell.angle_gamma   90.00
#
_symmetry.space_group_name_H-M   'P 1'
#
loop_
_entity.id
_entity.type
_entity.pdbx_description
1 polymer ?
#
loop_
_entity_poly.entity_id
_entity_poly.type
_entity_poly.pdbx_seq_one_letter_code
_entity_poly.pdbx_strand_id
1 'polypeptide(L)'
;MIVIDIPAQTLAFEGRSYLVSTSKKGPGEKNGSLCTPRGRHIVRAKIGAGQPLNAVFVRRRPTGEVWTPELHEEHAGRDWILTRILWLSGCEPGRNRLGEVDTMRRYIYIHGSPDTAEMGKPGSIGCIRMRNRDIVELFDRVPPYAPVQINA
;
A
#
# COMPACT_ATOMS: atom_id res chain seq x y z
N MET A 1 6.28 11.62 9.93
CA MET A 1 6.84 10.68 8.92
C MET A 1 6.27 9.29 9.12
N ILE A 2 5.87 8.66 8.03
CA ILE A 2 5.48 7.24 8.05
C ILE A 2 6.76 6.40 8.04
N VAL A 3 6.83 5.40 8.91
CA VAL A 3 7.95 4.44 8.94
C VAL A 3 7.40 3.03 8.76
N ILE A 4 7.80 2.38 7.68
CA ILE A 4 7.44 0.99 7.39
C ILE A 4 8.64 0.10 7.66
N ASP A 5 8.44 -0.90 8.51
CA ASP A 5 9.45 -1.88 8.88
C ASP A 5 9.07 -3.21 8.24
N ILE A 6 9.79 -3.60 7.19
CA ILE A 6 9.49 -4.83 6.47
C ILE A 6 9.71 -6.07 7.33
N PRO A 7 10.83 -6.22 8.07
CA PRO A 7 11.00 -7.39 8.92
C PRO A 7 9.90 -7.55 9.97
N ALA A 8 9.47 -6.46 10.60
CA ALA A 8 8.42 -6.49 11.62
C ALA A 8 7.00 -6.49 11.04
N GLN A 9 6.84 -6.18 9.77
CA GLN A 9 5.54 -6.02 9.11
C GLN A 9 4.65 -5.01 9.84
N THR A 10 5.23 -3.84 10.12
CA THR A 10 4.55 -2.74 10.81
C THR A 10 4.69 -1.43 10.05
N LEU A 11 3.74 -0.53 10.30
CA LEU A 11 3.78 0.85 9.86
C LEU A 11 3.52 1.74 11.06
N ALA A 12 4.42 2.68 11.33
CA ALA A 12 4.29 3.63 12.42
C ALA A 12 4.07 5.05 11.89
N PHE A 13 3.18 5.79 12.53
CA PHE A 13 2.90 7.20 12.21
C PHE A 13 2.40 7.92 13.47
N GLU A 14 3.07 9.00 13.84
CA GLU A 14 2.67 9.87 14.97
C GLU A 14 2.26 9.11 16.23
N GLY A 15 3.13 8.22 16.69
CA GLY A 15 2.91 7.47 17.93
C GLY A 15 1.95 6.30 17.81
N ARG A 16 1.40 6.02 16.64
CA ARG A 16 0.56 4.84 16.36
C ARG A 16 1.29 3.85 15.50
N SER A 17 1.04 2.57 15.73
CA SER A 17 1.62 1.48 14.97
C SER A 17 0.51 0.57 14.45
N TYR A 18 0.66 0.14 13.21
CA TYR A 18 -0.30 -0.72 12.52
C TYR A 18 0.42 -1.94 11.98
N LEU A 19 -0.26 -3.08 11.96
CA LEU A 19 0.22 -4.25 11.24
C LEU A 19 -0.03 -4.04 9.74
N VAL A 20 0.94 -4.46 8.94
CA VAL A 20 0.83 -4.40 7.47
C VAL A 20 1.20 -5.74 6.84
N SER A 21 1.04 -5.84 5.54
CA SER A 21 1.49 -6.98 4.76
C SER A 21 2.20 -6.46 3.51
N THR A 22 3.49 -6.69 3.43
CA THR A 22 4.32 -6.31 2.28
C THR A 22 4.55 -7.50 1.37
N SER A 23 5.43 -7.38 0.38
CA SER A 23 5.61 -8.40 -0.64
C SER A 23 6.05 -9.75 -0.09
N LYS A 24 5.44 -10.81 -0.61
CA LYS A 24 5.90 -12.20 -0.40
C LYS A 24 7.35 -12.41 -0.80
N LYS A 25 7.82 -11.64 -1.78
CA LYS A 25 9.18 -11.75 -2.31
C LYS A 25 10.18 -10.89 -1.55
N GLY A 26 9.72 -10.19 -0.50
CA GLY A 26 10.57 -9.37 0.33
C GLY A 26 10.89 -8.01 -0.28
N PRO A 27 11.96 -7.35 0.22
CA PRO A 27 12.34 -6.01 -0.25
C PRO A 27 13.04 -6.06 -1.62
N GLY A 28 12.82 -5.03 -2.42
CA GLY A 28 13.48 -4.85 -3.70
C GLY A 28 12.86 -3.72 -4.50
N GLU A 29 13.66 -3.05 -5.32
CA GLU A 29 13.28 -1.84 -6.03
C GLU A 29 13.09 -2.03 -7.53
N LYS A 30 13.58 -3.13 -8.08
CA LYS A 30 13.58 -3.32 -9.54
C LYS A 30 12.18 -3.50 -10.11
N ASN A 31 11.95 -2.90 -11.26
CA ASN A 31 10.70 -3.05 -12.00
C ASN A 31 10.47 -4.53 -12.34
N GLY A 32 9.25 -5.01 -12.11
CA GLY A 32 8.88 -6.41 -12.35
C GLY A 32 9.32 -7.38 -11.26
N SER A 33 10.05 -6.94 -10.24
CA SER A 33 10.50 -7.81 -9.14
C SER A 33 9.35 -8.30 -8.24
N LEU A 34 8.24 -7.59 -8.22
CA LEU A 34 7.11 -7.80 -7.30
C LEU A 34 7.49 -7.60 -5.82
N CYS A 35 8.65 -7.00 -5.56
CA CYS A 35 9.13 -6.71 -4.21
C CYS A 35 8.64 -5.35 -3.72
N THR A 36 8.68 -5.13 -2.40
CA THR A 36 8.40 -3.83 -1.80
C THR A 36 9.69 -2.99 -1.78
N PRO A 37 9.68 -1.78 -2.35
CA PRO A 37 10.89 -0.96 -2.43
C PRO A 37 11.28 -0.38 -1.07
N ARG A 38 12.59 -0.24 -0.87
CA ARG A 38 13.19 0.33 0.34
C ARG A 38 13.51 1.80 0.15
N GLY A 39 13.76 2.49 1.26
CA GLY A 39 14.34 3.81 1.31
C GLY A 39 13.32 4.92 1.47
N ARG A 40 13.72 6.14 1.11
CA ARG A 40 12.91 7.34 1.29
C ARG A 40 11.91 7.51 0.18
N HIS A 41 10.68 7.82 0.58
CA HIS A 41 9.54 8.03 -0.29
C HIS A 41 8.72 9.23 0.19
N ILE A 42 7.75 9.63 -0.61
CA ILE A 42 6.68 10.54 -0.20
C ILE A 42 5.32 9.94 -0.58
N VAL A 43 4.28 10.37 0.09
CA VAL A 43 2.91 10.13 -0.34
C VAL A 43 2.62 11.07 -1.50
N ARG A 44 2.68 10.56 -2.71
CA ARG A 44 2.51 11.35 -3.93
C ARG A 44 1.07 11.76 -4.18
N ALA A 45 0.13 10.88 -3.91
CA ALA A 45 -1.28 11.13 -4.10
C ALA A 45 -2.10 10.38 -3.05
N LYS A 46 -3.19 10.99 -2.63
CA LYS A 46 -4.18 10.42 -1.72
C LYS A 46 -5.47 10.21 -2.51
N ILE A 47 -5.91 8.99 -2.64
CA ILE A 47 -7.04 8.62 -3.51
C ILE A 47 -8.10 7.88 -2.71
N GLY A 48 -9.37 8.25 -2.92
CA GLY A 48 -10.50 7.54 -2.34
C GLY A 48 -11.18 8.23 -1.15
N ALA A 49 -10.91 9.53 -0.92
CA ALA A 49 -11.61 10.27 0.14
C ALA A 49 -13.13 10.16 -0.03
N GLY A 50 -13.83 9.88 1.07
CA GLY A 50 -15.30 9.76 1.07
C GLY A 50 -15.84 8.42 0.56
N GLN A 51 -15.01 7.53 0.04
CA GLN A 51 -15.46 6.22 -0.39
C GLN A 51 -15.78 5.32 0.82
N PRO A 52 -16.74 4.39 0.68
CA PRO A 52 -17.06 3.48 1.77
C PRO A 52 -15.93 2.49 2.06
N LEU A 53 -15.94 1.89 3.25
CA LEU A 53 -15.09 0.74 3.55
C LEU A 53 -15.33 -0.35 2.50
N ASN A 54 -14.26 -1.03 2.08
CA ASN A 54 -14.30 -2.07 1.06
C ASN A 54 -14.62 -1.57 -0.37
N ALA A 55 -14.65 -0.26 -0.61
CA ALA A 55 -14.75 0.26 -1.97
C ALA A 55 -13.63 -0.31 -2.82
N VAL A 56 -13.98 -0.86 -3.99
CA VAL A 56 -13.01 -1.51 -4.88
C VAL A 56 -12.41 -0.49 -5.84
N PHE A 57 -11.09 -0.49 -5.95
CA PHE A 57 -10.34 0.36 -6.88
C PHE A 57 -9.68 -0.48 -7.98
N VAL A 58 -9.76 0.00 -9.20
CA VAL A 58 -9.02 -0.51 -10.34
C VAL A 58 -8.35 0.66 -11.03
N ARG A 59 -7.06 0.56 -11.28
CA ARG A 59 -6.26 1.64 -11.87
C ARG A 59 -6.47 2.97 -11.13
N ARG A 60 -6.49 2.91 -9.81
CA ARG A 60 -6.62 4.08 -8.92
C ARG A 60 -7.96 4.80 -9.02
N ARG A 61 -8.99 4.12 -9.53
CA ARG A 61 -10.34 4.67 -9.61
C ARG A 61 -11.34 3.77 -8.93
N PRO A 62 -12.32 4.31 -8.18
CA PRO A 62 -13.37 3.49 -7.62
C PRO A 62 -14.23 2.90 -8.76
N THR A 63 -14.53 1.60 -8.65
CA THR A 63 -15.34 0.89 -9.65
C THR A 63 -16.84 1.02 -9.38
N GLY A 64 -17.20 1.46 -8.17
CA GLY A 64 -18.60 1.42 -7.70
C GLY A 64 -18.94 0.11 -6.99
N GLU A 65 -18.08 -0.89 -7.10
CA GLU A 65 -18.25 -2.14 -6.35
C GLU A 65 -17.80 -1.96 -4.89
N VAL A 66 -18.37 -2.78 -4.00
CA VAL A 66 -17.94 -2.91 -2.62
C VAL A 66 -17.57 -4.37 -2.40
N TRP A 67 -16.37 -4.64 -1.88
CA TRP A 67 -15.91 -6.00 -1.68
C TRP A 67 -16.81 -6.75 -0.71
N THR A 68 -17.18 -7.97 -1.11
CA THR A 68 -17.91 -8.95 -0.31
C THR A 68 -17.28 -10.31 -0.51
N PRO A 69 -17.52 -11.28 0.40
CA PRO A 69 -17.07 -12.66 0.17
C PRO A 69 -17.58 -13.26 -1.15
N GLU A 70 -18.79 -12.92 -1.57
CA GLU A 70 -19.40 -13.36 -2.82
C GLU A 70 -18.65 -12.80 -4.03
N LEU A 71 -18.32 -11.51 -4.00
CA LEU A 71 -17.53 -10.87 -5.06
C LEU A 71 -16.14 -11.49 -5.13
N HIS A 72 -15.56 -11.81 -3.99
CA HIS A 72 -14.27 -12.48 -3.90
C HIS A 72 -14.29 -13.86 -4.60
N GLU A 73 -15.34 -14.63 -4.37
CA GLU A 73 -15.50 -15.94 -5.01
C GLU A 73 -15.62 -15.85 -6.53
N GLU A 74 -16.35 -14.85 -7.03
CA GLU A 74 -16.51 -14.60 -8.47
C GLU A 74 -15.19 -14.22 -9.15
N HIS A 75 -14.25 -13.66 -8.41
CA HIS A 75 -12.99 -13.14 -8.92
C HIS A 75 -11.81 -13.66 -8.10
N ALA A 76 -11.79 -14.96 -7.81
CA ALA A 76 -10.71 -15.61 -7.08
C ALA A 76 -9.36 -15.33 -7.74
N GLY A 77 -8.37 -14.95 -6.95
CA GLY A 77 -7.03 -14.60 -7.44
C GLY A 77 -6.83 -13.14 -7.81
N ARG A 78 -7.89 -12.34 -7.80
CA ARG A 78 -7.77 -10.89 -8.04
C ARG A 78 -7.03 -10.23 -6.86
N ASP A 79 -6.10 -9.33 -7.17
CA ASP A 79 -5.43 -8.51 -6.16
C ASP A 79 -6.34 -7.34 -5.79
N TRP A 80 -6.90 -7.41 -4.58
CA TRP A 80 -7.89 -6.43 -4.13
C TRP A 80 -7.22 -5.20 -3.54
N ILE A 81 -7.53 -4.04 -4.11
CA ILE A 81 -7.14 -2.73 -3.59
C ILE A 81 -8.41 -2.04 -3.13
N LEU A 82 -8.56 -1.87 -1.84
CA LEU A 82 -9.81 -1.44 -1.22
C LEU A 82 -9.65 -0.16 -0.40
N THR A 83 -10.76 0.55 -0.25
CA THR A 83 -11.02 1.58 0.78
C THR A 83 -10.31 2.91 0.52
N ARG A 84 -8.99 2.92 0.47
CA ARG A 84 -8.15 4.12 0.25
C ARG A 84 -6.84 3.71 -0.38
N ILE A 85 -6.26 4.65 -1.13
CA ILE A 85 -4.92 4.50 -1.71
C ILE A 85 -4.05 5.68 -1.28
N LEU A 86 -2.88 5.38 -0.74
CA LEU A 86 -1.77 6.32 -0.63
C LEU A 86 -0.71 5.87 -1.65
N TRP A 87 -0.60 6.61 -2.74
CA TRP A 87 0.33 6.27 -3.83
C TRP A 87 1.70 6.83 -3.51
N LEU A 88 2.72 5.99 -3.50
CA LEU A 88 4.08 6.36 -3.12
C LEU A 88 4.93 6.75 -4.33
N SER A 89 5.84 7.68 -4.10
CA SER A 89 6.91 8.04 -5.03
C SER A 89 8.24 7.99 -4.31
N GLY A 90 9.26 7.42 -4.95
CA GLY A 90 10.61 7.40 -4.39
C GLY A 90 11.25 8.77 -4.40
N CYS A 91 12.20 8.99 -3.48
CA CYS A 91 12.97 10.22 -3.35
C CYS A 91 14.44 10.05 -3.74
N GLU A 92 14.90 8.83 -4.02
CA GLU A 92 16.30 8.52 -4.24
C GLU A 92 16.53 8.08 -5.70
N PRO A 93 16.92 9.02 -6.59
CA PRO A 93 17.17 8.68 -8.00
C PRO A 93 18.19 7.53 -8.12
N GLY A 94 17.87 6.56 -8.99
CA GLY A 94 18.70 5.37 -9.19
C GLY A 94 18.53 4.26 -8.18
N ARG A 95 17.81 4.52 -7.08
CA ARG A 95 17.49 3.51 -6.08
C ARG A 95 16.01 3.15 -6.05
N ASN A 96 15.14 4.17 -5.94
CA ASN A 96 13.69 3.96 -5.94
C ASN A 96 12.94 5.01 -6.77
N ARG A 97 13.68 5.80 -7.54
CA ARG A 97 13.13 6.83 -8.43
C ARG A 97 13.87 6.80 -9.76
N LEU A 98 13.13 6.94 -10.86
CA LEU A 98 13.60 6.95 -12.23
C LEU A 98 14.14 5.58 -12.71
N GLY A 99 14.36 5.46 -14.00
CA GLY A 99 14.89 4.24 -14.62
C GLY A 99 14.02 3.01 -14.34
N GLU A 100 14.66 1.91 -14.04
CA GLU A 100 14.01 0.60 -13.81
C GLU A 100 13.66 0.33 -12.35
N VAL A 101 13.78 1.35 -11.50
CA VAL A 101 13.55 1.23 -10.04
C VAL A 101 12.51 2.21 -9.52
N ASP A 102 11.69 2.79 -10.37
CA ASP A 102 10.78 3.87 -10.01
C ASP A 102 9.55 3.37 -9.26
N THR A 103 9.46 3.68 -7.98
CA THR A 103 8.35 3.25 -7.10
C THR A 103 6.99 3.70 -7.65
N MET A 104 6.88 4.97 -8.07
CA MET A 104 5.61 5.51 -8.56
C MET A 104 5.13 4.78 -9.81
N ARG A 105 6.03 4.54 -10.75
CA ARG A 105 5.73 3.84 -12.01
C ARG A 105 5.48 2.35 -11.81
N ARG A 106 5.91 1.78 -10.70
CA ARG A 106 5.62 0.42 -10.30
C ARG A 106 4.27 0.30 -9.60
N TYR A 107 3.54 1.40 -9.42
CA TYR A 107 2.23 1.43 -8.76
C TYR A 107 2.26 0.87 -7.35
N ILE A 108 3.22 1.32 -6.55
CA ILE A 108 3.34 0.92 -5.15
C ILE A 108 2.46 1.83 -4.29
N TYR A 109 1.47 1.22 -3.64
CA TYR A 109 0.50 1.90 -2.78
C TYR A 109 0.54 1.37 -1.36
N ILE A 110 0.10 2.20 -0.42
CA ILE A 110 -0.44 1.75 0.86
C ILE A 110 -1.95 1.74 0.67
N HIS A 111 -2.60 0.61 0.90
CA HIS A 111 -4.03 0.49 0.62
C HIS A 111 -4.74 -0.49 1.56
N GLY A 112 -6.08 -0.40 1.59
CA GLY A 112 -6.91 -1.36 2.31
C GLY A 112 -6.99 -2.70 1.61
N SER A 113 -7.42 -3.71 2.34
CA SER A 113 -7.47 -5.11 1.91
C SER A 113 -8.72 -5.79 2.46
N PRO A 114 -9.16 -6.92 1.88
CA PRO A 114 -10.22 -7.72 2.46
C PRO A 114 -9.92 -8.10 3.91
N ASP A 115 -10.94 -8.17 4.76
CA ASP A 115 -10.77 -8.58 6.15
C ASP A 115 -10.20 -10.00 6.30
N THR A 116 -10.30 -10.80 5.25
CA THR A 116 -9.71 -12.14 5.19
C THR A 116 -8.20 -12.12 4.93
N ALA A 117 -7.64 -10.98 4.49
CA ALA A 117 -6.20 -10.85 4.29
C ALA A 117 -5.48 -10.77 5.64
N GLU A 118 -4.45 -11.58 5.80
CA GLU A 118 -3.68 -11.63 7.04
C GLU A 118 -2.64 -10.53 7.10
N MET A 119 -2.66 -9.74 8.17
CA MET A 119 -1.65 -8.71 8.45
C MET A 119 -0.58 -9.25 9.40
N GLY A 120 0.58 -8.60 9.42
CA GLY A 120 1.70 -9.01 10.26
C GLY A 120 2.63 -10.00 9.61
N LYS A 121 2.37 -10.40 8.37
CA LYS A 121 3.24 -11.27 7.58
C LYS A 121 3.20 -10.88 6.10
N PRO A 122 4.27 -11.19 5.34
CA PRO A 122 4.30 -10.91 3.89
C PRO A 122 3.17 -11.62 3.14
N GLY A 123 2.53 -10.94 2.21
CA GLY A 123 1.42 -11.50 1.45
C GLY A 123 1.12 -10.78 0.14
N SER A 124 1.71 -9.61 -0.11
CA SER A 124 1.40 -8.81 -1.29
C SER A 124 2.32 -9.11 -2.48
N ILE A 125 2.09 -8.39 -3.57
CA ILE A 125 2.92 -8.42 -4.77
C ILE A 125 3.67 -7.10 -4.98
N GLY A 126 3.96 -6.39 -3.87
CA GLY A 126 4.76 -5.15 -3.87
C GLY A 126 4.15 -4.05 -3.02
N CYS A 127 2.85 -3.85 -3.06
CA CYS A 127 2.16 -2.85 -2.25
C CYS A 127 2.21 -3.17 -0.76
N ILE A 128 1.85 -2.19 0.05
CA ILE A 128 1.73 -2.32 1.50
C ILE A 128 0.24 -2.42 1.84
N ARG A 129 -0.20 -3.59 2.23
CA ARG A 129 -1.59 -3.87 2.61
C ARG A 129 -1.82 -3.50 4.05
N MET A 130 -2.97 -2.90 4.32
CA MET A 130 -3.45 -2.58 5.68
C MET A 130 -4.89 -3.06 5.86
N ARG A 131 -5.31 -3.19 7.12
CA ARG A 131 -6.74 -3.35 7.43
C ARG A 131 -7.49 -2.10 7.00
N ASN A 132 -8.72 -2.26 6.55
CA ASN A 132 -9.53 -1.14 6.04
C ASN A 132 -9.69 -0.01 7.06
N ARG A 133 -9.95 -0.33 8.32
CA ARG A 133 -10.08 0.68 9.38
C ARG A 133 -8.77 1.44 9.60
N ASP A 134 -7.65 0.73 9.51
CA ASP A 134 -6.33 1.31 9.74
C ASP A 134 -5.95 2.26 8.61
N ILE A 135 -6.22 1.89 7.36
CA ILE A 135 -5.91 2.78 6.23
C ILE A 135 -6.80 4.03 6.24
N VAL A 136 -8.05 3.94 6.65
CA VAL A 136 -8.91 5.12 6.80
C VAL A 136 -8.33 6.08 7.84
N GLU A 137 -7.96 5.58 9.01
CA GLU A 137 -7.36 6.38 10.06
C GLU A 137 -6.06 7.04 9.60
N LEU A 138 -5.17 6.26 8.98
CA LEU A 138 -3.91 6.78 8.45
C LEU A 138 -4.15 7.83 7.37
N PHE A 139 -5.03 7.54 6.43
CA PHE A 139 -5.38 8.43 5.32
C PHE A 139 -5.86 9.79 5.83
N ASP A 140 -6.71 9.81 6.84
CA ASP A 140 -7.27 11.05 7.37
C ASP A 140 -6.23 11.90 8.10
N ARG A 141 -5.18 11.27 8.65
CA ARG A 141 -4.14 11.94 9.44
C ARG A 141 -2.93 12.35 8.63
N VAL A 142 -2.64 11.67 7.54
CA VAL A 142 -1.43 11.91 6.73
C VAL A 142 -1.65 13.08 5.79
N PRO A 143 -0.81 14.13 5.86
CA PRO A 143 -0.88 15.22 4.90
C PRO A 143 -0.35 14.79 3.52
N PRO A 144 -0.76 15.49 2.44
CA PRO A 144 -0.15 15.30 1.14
C PRO A 144 1.38 15.46 1.21
N TYR A 145 2.09 14.66 0.44
CA TYR A 145 3.56 14.67 0.34
C TYR A 145 4.28 14.31 1.65
N ALA A 146 3.58 13.68 2.59
CA ALA A 146 4.21 13.21 3.83
C ALA A 146 5.40 12.29 3.52
N PRO A 147 6.52 12.46 4.24
CA PRO A 147 7.67 11.56 4.06
C PRO A 147 7.35 10.15 4.53
N VAL A 148 7.90 9.18 3.81
CA VAL A 148 7.76 7.75 4.11
C VAL A 148 9.14 7.11 4.05
N GLN A 149 9.51 6.40 5.11
CA GLN A 149 10.74 5.62 5.15
C GLN A 149 10.39 4.14 5.18
N ILE A 150 10.90 3.38 4.21
CA ILE A 150 10.71 1.93 4.17
C ILE A 150 12.04 1.25 4.48
N ASN A 151 12.08 0.54 5.59
CA ASN A 151 13.25 -0.16 6.11
C ASN A 151 13.10 -1.67 5.92
N ALA A 152 14.22 -2.32 5.59
CA ALA A 152 14.27 -3.77 5.42
C ALA A 152 15.18 -4.42 6.44
#